data_47d5c2ea7f94691f0031499851827117
#
_entry.id   47d5c2ea7f94691f0031499851827117
#
_cell.length_a   1.000
_cell.length_b   1.000
_cell.length_c   1.000
_cell.angle_alpha   90.00
_cell.angle_beta   90.00
_cell.angle_gamma   90.00
#
_symmetry.space_group_name_H-M   'P 1'
#
loop_
_entity.id
_entity.type
_entity.pdbx_description
1 polymer ?
#
loop_
_entity_poly.entity_id
_entity_poly.type
_entity_poly.pdbx_seq_one_letter_code
_entity_poly.pdbx_strand_id
1 'polypeptide(L)'
;MNKIFQLSLLLGASVAFAGCAGEEDNIFSQSAAERLNAASELYSSRLEAQPNGWVMQLYPTTDKEAPFGNGYLVLVDFNKDRSVKAAMNNILSGNMFMEDSSSWEEVITDNGPVLTFNTYNKVIHAFSNPEDVPSTGTQDHPKNETGVGIGGDYEFVIVQAPEDASYMLLKGKKRGTYNLLTPMEQGVKYSDYINERTSFQKQMFPSKI
;
A
#
# COMPACT_ATOMS: atom_id res chain seq x y z
N MET A 1 -54.82 -46.40 2.11
CA MET A 1 -53.42 -46.08 2.37
C MET A 1 -53.19 -46.17 3.86
N ASN A 2 -52.30 -47.06 4.27
CA ASN A 2 -52.16 -47.47 5.68
C ASN A 2 -51.51 -46.35 6.50
N LYS A 3 -52.10 -46.07 7.67
CA LYS A 3 -51.59 -45.07 8.65
C LYS A 3 -50.10 -45.30 9.03
N ILE A 4 -49.62 -46.54 8.89
CA ILE A 4 -48.24 -46.96 9.11
C ILE A 4 -47.31 -46.32 8.04
N PHE A 5 -47.76 -46.15 6.80
CA PHE A 5 -46.99 -45.58 5.71
C PHE A 5 -46.84 -44.06 5.83
N GLN A 6 -47.87 -43.42 6.41
CA GLN A 6 -47.82 -41.99 6.70
C GLN A 6 -46.92 -41.67 7.89
N LEU A 7 -46.84 -42.56 8.89
CA LEU A 7 -45.99 -42.38 10.05
C LEU A 7 -44.49 -42.57 9.71
N SER A 8 -44.16 -43.50 8.82
CA SER A 8 -42.81 -43.73 8.36
C SER A 8 -42.30 -42.58 7.43
N LEU A 9 -43.18 -41.91 6.69
CA LEU A 9 -42.84 -40.78 5.87
C LEU A 9 -42.57 -39.54 6.74
N LEU A 10 -43.28 -39.34 7.84
CA LEU A 10 -43.07 -38.25 8.81
C LEU A 10 -41.78 -38.45 9.62
N LEU A 11 -41.40 -39.68 9.96
CA LEU A 11 -40.13 -39.96 10.64
C LEU A 11 -38.92 -39.80 9.71
N GLY A 12 -39.05 -40.09 8.42
CA GLY A 12 -38.00 -39.92 7.42
C GLY A 12 -37.67 -38.44 7.11
N ALA A 13 -38.67 -37.56 7.21
CA ALA A 13 -38.49 -36.13 6.96
C ALA A 13 -37.83 -35.37 8.12
N SER A 14 -37.91 -35.89 9.35
CA SER A 14 -37.32 -35.25 10.53
C SER A 14 -35.81 -35.52 10.70
N VAL A 15 -35.25 -36.51 10.02
CA VAL A 15 -33.81 -36.83 10.09
C VAL A 15 -32.99 -36.02 9.06
N ALA A 16 -33.63 -35.46 8.04
CA ALA A 16 -32.93 -34.74 6.98
C ALA A 16 -32.51 -33.29 7.35
N PHE A 17 -32.95 -32.78 8.50
CA PHE A 17 -32.60 -31.42 8.97
C PHE A 17 -31.56 -31.37 10.09
N ALA A 18 -31.04 -32.52 10.54
CA ALA A 18 -30.03 -32.59 11.60
C ALA A 18 -28.57 -32.65 11.08
N GLY A 19 -28.34 -32.40 9.80
CA GLY A 19 -27.06 -32.69 9.15
C GLY A 19 -26.30 -31.48 8.65
N CYS A 20 -26.36 -30.30 9.32
CA CYS A 20 -25.46 -29.19 9.02
C CYS A 20 -25.27 -28.28 10.22
N ALA A 21 -25.05 -28.86 11.41
CA ALA A 21 -24.38 -28.15 12.50
C ALA A 21 -23.03 -28.87 12.72
N GLY A 22 -22.21 -28.90 11.68
CA GLY A 22 -20.80 -29.11 11.87
C GLY A 22 -20.30 -27.88 12.60
N GLU A 23 -19.98 -28.01 13.88
CA GLU A 23 -19.05 -27.08 14.50
C GLU A 23 -17.81 -27.09 13.61
N GLU A 24 -17.61 -26.00 12.85
CA GLU A 24 -16.30 -25.76 12.27
C GLU A 24 -15.37 -25.68 13.48
N ASP A 25 -14.53 -26.69 13.65
CA ASP A 25 -13.43 -26.64 14.60
C ASP A 25 -12.67 -25.36 14.30
N ASN A 26 -12.89 -24.33 15.11
CA ASN A 26 -12.17 -23.06 15.02
C ASN A 26 -10.70 -23.38 15.35
N ILE A 27 -9.92 -23.70 14.32
CA ILE A 27 -8.46 -23.93 14.40
C ILE A 27 -7.79 -22.71 15.03
N PHE A 28 -8.46 -21.56 15.00
CA PHE A 28 -7.99 -20.31 15.56
C PHE A 28 -8.85 -19.90 16.76
N SER A 29 -8.20 -19.49 17.83
CA SER A 29 -8.86 -18.97 19.05
C SER A 29 -9.62 -17.65 18.84
N GLN A 30 -9.40 -16.98 17.70
CA GLN A 30 -10.01 -15.70 17.31
C GLN A 30 -10.75 -15.83 15.98
N SER A 31 -11.86 -15.10 15.83
CA SER A 31 -12.56 -14.97 14.57
C SER A 31 -11.68 -14.31 13.49
N ALA A 32 -12.02 -14.50 12.23
CA ALA A 32 -11.30 -13.84 11.12
C ALA A 32 -11.33 -12.31 11.26
N ALA A 33 -12.44 -11.73 11.68
CA ALA A 33 -12.58 -10.30 11.90
C ALA A 33 -11.66 -9.78 13.03
N GLU A 34 -11.59 -10.49 14.16
CA GLU A 34 -10.70 -10.12 15.26
C GLU A 34 -9.23 -10.17 14.85
N ARG A 35 -8.82 -11.20 14.10
CA ARG A 35 -7.43 -11.28 13.58
C ARG A 35 -7.11 -10.16 12.60
N LEU A 36 -8.04 -9.79 11.72
CA LEU A 36 -7.86 -8.68 10.79
C LEU A 36 -7.74 -7.34 11.52
N ASN A 37 -8.60 -7.09 12.50
CA ASN A 37 -8.54 -5.87 13.32
C ASN A 37 -7.23 -5.79 14.09
N ALA A 38 -6.80 -6.87 14.73
CA ALA A 38 -5.51 -6.92 15.43
C ALA A 38 -4.33 -6.69 14.48
N ALA A 39 -4.38 -7.21 13.25
CA ALA A 39 -3.38 -6.96 12.23
C ALA A 39 -3.37 -5.48 11.79
N SER A 40 -4.56 -4.88 11.59
CA SER A 40 -4.70 -3.47 11.25
C SER A 40 -4.07 -2.56 12.31
N GLU A 41 -4.41 -2.77 13.58
CA GLU A 41 -3.85 -2.01 14.71
C GLU A 41 -2.32 -2.19 14.81
N LEU A 42 -1.84 -3.43 14.66
CA LEU A 42 -0.41 -3.74 14.70
C LEU A 42 0.35 -3.01 13.60
N TYR A 43 -0.13 -3.07 12.36
CA TYR A 43 0.56 -2.43 11.23
C TYR A 43 0.46 -0.91 11.27
N SER A 44 -0.65 -0.36 11.73
CA SER A 44 -0.78 1.08 11.98
C SER A 44 0.27 1.54 13.01
N SER A 45 0.39 0.83 14.13
CA SER A 45 1.38 1.17 15.16
C SER A 45 2.83 1.08 14.65
N ARG A 46 3.12 0.14 13.73
CA ARG A 46 4.45 0.03 13.11
C ARG A 46 4.74 1.18 12.13
N LEU A 47 3.74 1.59 11.34
CA LEU A 47 3.88 2.77 10.48
C LEU A 47 4.20 4.03 11.27
N GLU A 48 3.53 4.21 12.43
CA GLU A 48 3.67 5.36 13.33
C GLU A 48 4.92 5.28 14.25
N ALA A 49 5.60 4.16 14.28
CA ALA A 49 6.72 3.92 15.22
C ALA A 49 8.01 4.67 14.84
N GLN A 50 8.16 5.12 13.61
CA GLN A 50 9.40 5.75 13.15
C GLN A 50 9.39 7.25 13.43
N PRO A 51 10.26 7.75 14.29
CA PRO A 51 10.21 9.14 14.78
C PRO A 51 10.57 10.18 13.72
N ASN A 52 11.14 9.78 12.60
CA ASN A 52 11.46 10.65 11.45
C ASN A 52 10.82 10.11 10.15
N GLY A 53 9.84 9.21 10.28
CA GLY A 53 9.15 8.60 9.16
C GLY A 53 9.99 7.56 8.40
N TRP A 54 9.64 7.35 7.14
CA TRP A 54 10.12 6.29 6.28
C TRP A 54 10.68 6.82 4.97
N VAL A 55 11.69 6.13 4.48
CA VAL A 55 12.17 6.23 3.11
C VAL A 55 11.45 5.19 2.28
N MET A 56 10.60 5.60 1.38
CA MET A 56 9.85 4.71 0.47
C MET A 56 10.53 4.67 -0.88
N GLN A 57 10.92 3.48 -1.31
CA GLN A 57 11.29 3.20 -2.71
C GLN A 57 10.01 2.80 -3.44
N LEU A 58 9.49 3.71 -4.26
CA LEU A 58 8.21 3.55 -4.96
C LEU A 58 8.44 3.15 -6.41
N TYR A 59 7.81 2.06 -6.82
CA TYR A 59 7.86 1.53 -8.19
C TYR A 59 6.47 1.59 -8.81
N PRO A 60 6.18 2.57 -9.67
CA PRO A 60 4.81 2.86 -10.09
C PRO A 60 4.20 1.85 -11.04
N THR A 61 5.00 1.10 -11.83
CA THR A 61 4.48 0.13 -12.80
C THR A 61 5.36 -1.10 -12.93
N THR A 62 4.75 -2.23 -13.35
CA THR A 62 5.44 -3.45 -13.74
C THR A 62 5.72 -3.52 -15.25
N ASP A 63 5.27 -2.53 -16.03
CA ASP A 63 5.50 -2.52 -17.47
C ASP A 63 7.00 -2.43 -17.77
N LYS A 64 7.50 -3.43 -18.50
CA LYS A 64 8.91 -3.52 -18.89
C LYS A 64 9.30 -2.48 -19.93
N GLU A 65 8.32 -1.94 -20.65
CA GLU A 65 8.53 -0.89 -21.64
C GLU A 65 8.57 0.50 -21.01
N ALA A 66 8.10 0.63 -19.79
CA ALA A 66 8.19 1.85 -19.01
C ALA A 66 9.44 1.80 -18.11
N PRO A 67 10.56 2.39 -18.51
CA PRO A 67 11.83 2.23 -17.82
C PRO A 67 11.90 3.16 -16.61
N PHE A 68 11.11 2.88 -15.58
CA PHE A 68 11.18 3.64 -14.32
C PHE A 68 12.41 3.30 -13.48
N GLY A 69 13.33 2.58 -14.09
CA GLY A 69 14.69 2.38 -13.61
C GLY A 69 14.75 1.84 -12.19
N ASN A 70 15.34 2.61 -11.27
CA ASN A 70 15.56 2.21 -9.88
C ASN A 70 14.40 2.60 -8.94
N GLY A 71 13.24 2.99 -9.48
CA GLY A 71 12.11 3.51 -8.71
C GLY A 71 12.30 4.99 -8.32
N TYR A 72 11.36 5.46 -7.54
CA TYR A 72 11.33 6.84 -7.04
C TYR A 72 11.54 6.87 -5.53
N LEU A 73 12.34 7.84 -5.08
CA LEU A 73 12.51 8.10 -3.67
C LEU A 73 11.39 9.02 -3.18
N VAL A 74 10.63 8.54 -2.21
CA VAL A 74 9.58 9.29 -1.52
C VAL A 74 9.82 9.16 -0.02
N LEU A 75 9.72 10.26 0.72
CA LEU A 75 9.72 10.22 2.19
C LEU A 75 8.28 10.28 2.67
N VAL A 76 7.95 9.49 3.70
CA VAL A 76 6.58 9.39 4.23
C VAL A 76 6.65 9.31 5.76
N ASP A 77 5.87 10.15 6.45
CA ASP A 77 5.76 10.17 7.90
C ASP A 77 4.30 10.00 8.32
N PHE A 78 4.03 8.93 9.06
CA PHE A 78 2.69 8.57 9.53
C PHE A 78 2.53 8.97 10.99
N ASN A 79 1.56 9.81 11.27
CA ASN A 79 1.33 10.32 12.60
C ASN A 79 0.09 9.68 13.27
N LYS A 80 0.09 9.65 14.60
CA LYS A 80 -1.00 9.09 15.42
C LYS A 80 -2.33 9.81 15.25
N ASP A 81 -2.32 11.07 14.82
CA ASP A 81 -3.51 11.85 14.53
C ASP A 81 -4.09 11.57 13.13
N ARG A 82 -3.57 10.51 12.47
CA ARG A 82 -3.92 10.14 11.09
C ARG A 82 -3.48 11.14 10.02
N SER A 83 -2.64 12.08 10.35
CA SER A 83 -1.95 12.87 9.34
C SER A 83 -0.80 12.09 8.72
N VAL A 84 -0.55 12.31 7.44
CA VAL A 84 0.62 11.82 6.73
C VAL A 84 1.30 12.97 6.03
N LYS A 85 2.61 13.07 6.21
CA LYS A 85 3.45 13.99 5.46
C LYS A 85 4.25 13.19 4.44
N ALA A 86 4.26 13.62 3.18
CA ALA A 86 5.06 13.01 2.14
C ALA A 86 5.92 14.05 1.43
N ALA A 87 7.11 13.65 0.97
CA ALA A 87 8.01 14.53 0.23
C ALA A 87 8.73 13.80 -0.90
N MET A 88 9.03 14.52 -1.99
CA MET A 88 9.80 14.02 -3.12
C MET A 88 10.64 15.15 -3.77
N ASN A 89 11.60 14.75 -4.58
CA ASN A 89 12.30 15.64 -5.53
C ASN A 89 12.64 14.80 -6.76
N ASN A 90 11.79 14.86 -7.76
CA ASN A 90 11.95 14.12 -9.02
C ASN A 90 11.24 14.87 -10.15
N ILE A 91 11.16 14.26 -11.30
CA ILE A 91 10.56 14.88 -12.48
C ILE A 91 9.09 15.27 -12.28
N LEU A 92 8.33 14.53 -11.48
CA LEU A 92 6.92 14.82 -11.21
C LEU A 92 6.74 16.08 -10.33
N SER A 93 7.78 16.45 -9.58
CA SER A 93 7.85 17.71 -8.82
C SER A 93 8.61 18.82 -9.55
N GLY A 94 8.86 18.66 -10.86
CA GLY A 94 9.68 19.60 -11.64
C GLY A 94 11.15 19.64 -11.20
N ASN A 95 11.68 18.55 -10.67
CA ASN A 95 13.03 18.44 -10.09
C ASN A 95 13.29 19.45 -8.95
N MET A 96 12.25 19.76 -8.20
CA MET A 96 12.32 20.60 -6.99
C MET A 96 11.80 19.80 -5.79
N PHE A 97 12.26 20.17 -4.61
CA PHE A 97 11.70 19.63 -3.37
C PHE A 97 10.21 19.99 -3.27
N MET A 98 9.38 18.98 -3.11
CA MET A 98 7.95 19.10 -2.88
C MET A 98 7.58 18.34 -1.63
N GLU A 99 6.77 18.95 -0.78
CA GLU A 99 6.21 18.35 0.42
C GLU A 99 4.71 18.62 0.46
N ASP A 100 3.92 17.64 0.90
CA ASP A 100 2.49 17.79 1.12
C ASP A 100 2.05 16.97 2.32
N SER A 101 0.99 17.44 2.97
CA SER A 101 0.39 16.75 4.11
C SER A 101 -1.08 16.50 3.84
N SER A 102 -1.52 15.30 4.15
CA SER A 102 -2.91 14.87 4.02
C SER A 102 -3.27 13.95 5.19
N SER A 103 -4.44 13.36 5.18
CA SER A 103 -4.75 12.24 6.07
C SER A 103 -4.53 10.91 5.35
N TRP A 104 -4.17 9.90 6.12
CA TRP A 104 -4.18 8.51 5.69
C TRP A 104 -5.29 7.77 6.43
N GLU A 105 -5.92 6.85 5.75
CA GLU A 105 -6.85 5.98 6.42
C GLU A 105 -6.16 4.74 6.94
N GLU A 106 -6.79 4.21 7.94
CA GLU A 106 -6.46 2.99 8.60
C GLU A 106 -6.15 1.89 7.62
N VAL A 107 -5.28 0.98 8.03
CA VAL A 107 -5.08 -0.27 7.34
C VAL A 107 -6.44 -0.97 7.26
N ILE A 108 -7.13 -0.80 6.13
CA ILE A 108 -8.43 -1.42 5.92
C ILE A 108 -8.28 -2.93 5.70
N THR A 109 -9.25 -3.66 6.19
CA THR A 109 -9.30 -5.10 6.04
C THR A 109 -10.11 -5.48 4.80
N ASP A 110 -9.44 -5.58 3.66
CA ASP A 110 -10.03 -6.15 2.45
C ASP A 110 -9.64 -7.64 2.35
N ASN A 111 -8.78 -8.03 1.46
CA ASN A 111 -8.18 -9.38 1.41
C ASN A 111 -6.83 -9.43 2.14
N GLY A 112 -6.73 -8.74 3.28
CA GLY A 112 -5.52 -8.50 4.08
C GLY A 112 -5.41 -7.04 4.50
N PRO A 113 -4.37 -6.67 5.27
CA PRO A 113 -4.15 -5.30 5.70
C PRO A 113 -3.72 -4.42 4.52
N VAL A 114 -4.47 -3.35 4.25
CA VAL A 114 -4.22 -2.40 3.14
C VAL A 114 -4.01 -1.01 3.70
N LEU A 115 -2.83 -0.45 3.48
CA LEU A 115 -2.55 0.98 3.70
C LEU A 115 -3.17 1.79 2.56
N THR A 116 -4.01 2.76 2.89
CA THR A 116 -4.72 3.60 1.91
C THR A 116 -4.44 5.08 2.12
N PHE A 117 -4.04 5.77 1.05
CA PHE A 117 -3.97 7.23 0.99
C PHE A 117 -5.24 7.76 0.31
N ASN A 118 -6.36 7.75 1.03
CA ASN A 118 -7.67 8.13 0.49
C ASN A 118 -7.89 9.63 0.33
N THR A 119 -7.17 10.44 1.10
CA THR A 119 -7.16 11.89 0.92
C THR A 119 -6.04 12.29 -0.04
N TYR A 120 -6.36 13.15 -1.00
CA TYR A 120 -5.42 13.58 -2.01
C TYR A 120 -4.15 14.17 -1.38
N ASN A 121 -3.01 13.64 -1.77
CA ASN A 121 -1.67 14.07 -1.42
C ASN A 121 -0.88 14.29 -2.71
N LYS A 122 -0.39 15.50 -2.93
CA LYS A 122 0.31 15.88 -4.17
C LYS A 122 1.54 15.03 -4.47
N VAL A 123 2.18 14.48 -3.44
CA VAL A 123 3.37 13.63 -3.59
C VAL A 123 2.97 12.21 -4.00
N ILE A 124 2.11 11.57 -3.21
CA ILE A 124 1.72 10.17 -3.45
C ILE A 124 0.87 10.03 -4.72
N HIS A 125 -0.09 10.92 -4.93
CA HIS A 125 -1.01 10.83 -6.06
C HIS A 125 -0.41 11.31 -7.38
N ALA A 126 0.71 12.05 -7.37
CA ALA A 126 1.41 12.44 -8.59
C ALA A 126 1.74 11.25 -9.50
N PHE A 127 2.03 10.09 -8.92
CA PHE A 127 2.37 8.88 -9.68
C PHE A 127 1.17 8.22 -10.38
N SER A 128 -0.04 8.53 -9.95
CA SER A 128 -1.30 8.04 -10.54
C SER A 128 -2.06 9.12 -11.31
N ASN A 129 -1.70 10.40 -11.15
CA ASN A 129 -2.37 11.52 -11.80
C ASN A 129 -1.83 11.73 -13.22
N PRO A 130 -2.66 11.61 -14.27
CA PRO A 130 -2.24 11.84 -15.65
C PRO A 130 -1.75 13.26 -15.93
N GLU A 131 -2.27 14.25 -15.21
CA GLU A 131 -1.95 15.66 -15.43
C GLU A 131 -0.52 16.02 -14.95
N ASP A 132 0.00 15.28 -13.98
CA ASP A 132 1.33 15.53 -13.39
C ASP A 132 2.46 14.86 -14.17
N VAL A 133 2.16 14.01 -15.15
CA VAL A 133 3.16 13.30 -15.94
C VAL A 133 3.54 14.11 -17.18
N PRO A 134 4.81 14.45 -17.36
CA PRO A 134 5.29 15.07 -18.60
C PRO A 134 5.05 14.15 -19.81
N SER A 135 4.26 14.60 -20.78
CA SER A 135 3.80 13.78 -21.89
C SER A 135 4.71 13.80 -23.12
N THR A 136 6.01 13.70 -22.92
CA THR A 136 6.96 13.79 -24.07
C THR A 136 7.12 12.46 -24.83
N GLY A 137 6.70 11.34 -24.25
CA GLY A 137 6.83 10.02 -24.86
C GLY A 137 8.26 9.54 -25.07
N THR A 138 9.23 10.15 -24.38
CA THR A 138 10.63 9.70 -24.36
C THR A 138 10.85 8.66 -23.26
N GLN A 139 12.00 8.01 -23.27
CA GLN A 139 12.39 7.05 -22.24
C GLN A 139 12.44 7.68 -20.82
N ASP A 140 12.80 8.95 -20.73
CA ASP A 140 12.87 9.72 -19.48
C ASP A 140 11.50 10.27 -19.07
N HIS A 141 10.57 10.34 -20.02
CA HIS A 141 9.22 10.85 -19.85
C HIS A 141 8.26 9.89 -20.52
N PRO A 142 7.83 8.83 -19.84
CA PRO A 142 6.93 7.85 -20.41
C PRO A 142 5.63 8.49 -20.89
N LYS A 143 5.06 7.88 -21.91
CA LYS A 143 3.83 8.35 -22.51
C LYS A 143 2.72 8.30 -21.46
N ASN A 144 2.11 9.45 -21.20
CA ASN A 144 0.98 9.53 -20.31
C ASN A 144 -0.26 8.91 -20.96
N GLU A 145 -0.79 7.86 -20.34
CA GLU A 145 -2.07 7.29 -20.74
C GLU A 145 -3.21 7.96 -19.96
N THR A 146 -4.29 8.28 -20.64
CA THR A 146 -5.45 8.93 -20.02
C THR A 146 -5.96 8.16 -18.81
N GLY A 147 -5.98 8.79 -17.65
CA GLY A 147 -6.47 8.22 -16.39
C GLY A 147 -5.51 7.26 -15.69
N VAL A 148 -4.26 7.14 -16.13
CA VAL A 148 -3.31 6.16 -15.59
C VAL A 148 -2.09 6.81 -14.94
N GLY A 149 -1.66 7.98 -15.41
CA GLY A 149 -0.39 8.57 -14.99
C GLY A 149 0.77 7.67 -15.38
N ILE A 150 1.74 7.52 -14.51
CA ILE A 150 2.84 6.56 -14.70
C ILE A 150 2.57 5.19 -14.05
N GLY A 151 1.33 4.94 -13.66
CA GLY A 151 0.90 3.66 -13.10
C GLY A 151 1.22 3.51 -11.61
N GLY A 152 1.25 4.59 -10.85
CA GLY A 152 1.38 4.55 -9.40
C GLY A 152 0.13 4.01 -8.71
N ASP A 153 0.33 3.45 -7.52
CA ASP A 153 -0.73 3.07 -6.59
C ASP A 153 -0.78 4.05 -5.41
N TYR A 154 -1.93 4.21 -4.81
CA TYR A 154 -2.14 4.91 -3.54
C TYR A 154 -2.84 4.01 -2.50
N GLU A 155 -3.05 2.74 -2.86
CA GLU A 155 -3.48 1.67 -1.98
C GLU A 155 -2.45 0.53 -2.04
N PHE A 156 -2.00 0.08 -0.88
CA PHE A 156 -0.92 -0.90 -0.79
C PHE A 156 -1.26 -2.01 0.20
N VAL A 157 -1.22 -3.26 -0.26
CA VAL A 157 -1.27 -4.43 0.64
C VAL A 157 0.05 -4.51 1.40
N ILE A 158 -0.01 -4.63 2.72
CA ILE A 158 1.17 -4.85 3.56
C ILE A 158 1.55 -6.33 3.48
N VAL A 159 2.68 -6.62 2.84
CA VAL A 159 3.16 -8.00 2.60
C VAL A 159 4.04 -8.47 3.75
N GLN A 160 4.91 -7.60 4.23
CA GLN A 160 5.78 -7.86 5.38
C GLN A 160 5.96 -6.59 6.22
N ALA A 161 5.98 -6.78 7.53
CA ALA A 161 6.32 -5.76 8.51
C ALA A 161 6.89 -6.45 9.76
N PRO A 162 8.21 -6.62 9.85
CA PRO A 162 8.87 -7.22 11.00
C PRO A 162 8.56 -6.51 12.33
N GLU A 163 8.70 -7.23 13.44
CA GLU A 163 8.40 -6.68 14.78
C GLU A 163 9.27 -5.50 15.17
N ASP A 164 10.51 -5.50 14.73
CA ASP A 164 11.47 -4.42 14.97
C ASP A 164 11.24 -3.20 14.07
N ALA A 165 10.24 -3.25 13.19
CA ALA A 165 9.95 -2.22 12.19
C ALA A 165 11.20 -1.78 11.39
N SER A 166 12.12 -2.71 11.13
CA SER A 166 13.34 -2.46 10.36
C SER A 166 13.06 -2.18 8.87
N TYR A 167 11.92 -2.64 8.36
CA TYR A 167 11.39 -2.32 7.05
C TYR A 167 9.90 -2.64 6.97
N MET A 168 9.24 -2.17 5.92
CA MET A 168 7.93 -2.66 5.50
C MET A 168 7.94 -2.93 4.00
N LEU A 169 7.43 -4.10 3.59
CA LEU A 169 7.25 -4.43 2.18
C LEU A 169 5.78 -4.29 1.82
N LEU A 170 5.51 -3.41 0.89
CA LEU A 170 4.19 -3.10 0.38
C LEU A 170 4.02 -3.61 -1.04
N LYS A 171 2.80 -3.98 -1.41
CA LYS A 171 2.44 -4.33 -2.79
C LYS A 171 1.28 -3.45 -3.24
N GLY A 172 1.47 -2.73 -4.33
CA GLY A 172 0.42 -1.93 -4.94
C GLY A 172 -0.82 -2.77 -5.28
N LYS A 173 -1.98 -2.32 -4.85
CA LYS A 173 -3.24 -3.09 -4.97
C LYS A 173 -3.69 -3.20 -6.42
N LYS A 174 -3.54 -2.13 -7.19
CA LYS A 174 -3.97 -2.04 -8.59
C LYS A 174 -2.90 -2.54 -9.58
N ARG A 175 -1.64 -2.15 -9.36
CA ARG A 175 -0.53 -2.41 -10.28
C ARG A 175 0.32 -3.61 -9.90
N GLY A 176 0.28 -4.02 -8.63
CA GLY A 176 0.98 -5.20 -8.14
C GLY A 176 2.49 -5.04 -7.98
N THR A 177 3.02 -3.81 -8.10
CA THR A 177 4.44 -3.53 -7.88
C THR A 177 4.78 -3.60 -6.40
N TYR A 178 6.01 -4.06 -6.10
CA TYR A 178 6.51 -4.06 -4.72
C TYR A 178 7.21 -2.74 -4.41
N ASN A 179 6.94 -2.23 -3.21
CA ASN A 179 7.48 -0.97 -2.71
C ASN A 179 8.07 -1.22 -1.31
N LEU A 180 9.25 -0.67 -1.05
CA LEU A 180 9.97 -0.89 0.20
C LEU A 180 10.01 0.39 1.02
N LEU A 181 9.61 0.29 2.30
CA LEU A 181 9.82 1.33 3.31
C LEU A 181 10.97 0.91 4.23
N THR A 182 11.92 1.81 4.42
CA THR A 182 12.97 1.67 5.44
C THR A 182 12.95 2.88 6.36
N PRO A 183 13.27 2.75 7.66
CA PRO A 183 13.30 3.87 8.58
C PRO A 183 14.22 4.99 8.10
N MET A 184 13.75 6.22 8.20
CA MET A 184 14.57 7.38 7.93
C MET A 184 15.46 7.70 9.13
N GLU A 185 16.70 8.12 8.88
CA GLU A 185 17.65 8.55 9.89
C GLU A 185 17.10 9.71 10.72
N GLN A 186 17.24 9.62 12.05
CA GLN A 186 16.72 10.62 12.96
C GLN A 186 17.48 11.95 12.85
N GLY A 187 16.74 13.04 12.97
CA GLY A 187 17.30 14.40 12.98
C GLY A 187 17.71 14.94 11.63
N VAL A 188 17.57 14.17 10.55
CA VAL A 188 17.84 14.63 9.19
C VAL A 188 16.57 15.28 8.62
N LYS A 189 16.71 16.45 8.04
CA LYS A 189 15.59 17.13 7.36
C LYS A 189 15.26 16.44 6.02
N TYR A 190 14.00 16.37 5.68
CA TYR A 190 13.52 15.77 4.43
C TYR A 190 14.17 16.39 3.19
N SER A 191 14.24 17.73 3.14
CA SER A 191 14.88 18.44 2.03
C SER A 191 16.34 18.04 1.86
N ASP A 192 17.08 17.97 2.96
CA ASP A 192 18.52 17.68 2.93
C ASP A 192 18.75 16.22 2.47
N TYR A 193 18.00 15.28 3.04
CA TYR A 193 18.06 13.87 2.68
C TYR A 193 17.78 13.62 1.18
N ILE A 194 16.70 14.20 0.66
CA ILE A 194 16.29 14.03 -0.73
C ILE A 194 17.30 14.71 -1.67
N ASN A 195 17.71 15.95 -1.37
CA ASN A 195 18.61 16.71 -2.24
C ASN A 195 19.98 16.04 -2.34
N GLU A 196 20.50 15.52 -1.25
CA GLU A 196 21.77 14.75 -1.26
C GLU A 196 21.68 13.55 -2.18
N ARG A 197 20.63 12.75 -2.06
CA ARG A 197 20.46 11.52 -2.85
C ARG A 197 20.15 11.79 -4.31
N THR A 198 19.35 12.80 -4.59
CA THR A 198 19.11 13.25 -5.98
C THR A 198 20.40 13.72 -6.62
N SER A 199 21.22 14.48 -5.89
CA SER A 199 22.54 14.92 -6.35
C SER A 199 23.47 13.74 -6.60
N PHE A 200 23.50 12.76 -5.71
CA PHE A 200 24.27 11.52 -5.88
C PHE A 200 23.83 10.72 -7.10
N GLN A 201 22.53 10.53 -7.30
CA GLN A 201 22.00 9.85 -8.47
C GLN A 201 22.38 10.57 -9.77
N LYS A 202 22.31 11.90 -9.81
CA LYS A 202 22.76 12.69 -10.97
C LYS A 202 24.25 12.50 -11.30
N GLN A 203 25.08 12.37 -10.28
CA GLN A 203 26.51 12.14 -10.45
C GLN A 203 26.81 10.72 -10.96
N MET A 204 26.12 9.71 -10.42
CA MET A 204 26.35 8.31 -10.74
C MET A 204 25.66 7.87 -12.05
N PHE A 205 24.54 8.49 -12.41
CA PHE A 205 23.72 8.13 -13.56
C PHE A 205 23.25 9.38 -14.33
N PRO A 206 24.18 10.14 -14.94
CA PRO A 206 23.86 11.45 -15.52
C PRO A 206 22.85 11.42 -16.68
N SER A 207 22.61 10.27 -17.28
CA SER A 207 21.69 10.11 -18.41
C SER A 207 20.27 9.61 -18.00
N LYS A 208 19.99 9.43 -16.71
CA LYS A 208 18.74 8.82 -16.23
C LYS A 208 17.89 9.72 -15.34
N ILE A 209 18.18 11.02 -15.32
CA ILE A 209 17.45 11.98 -14.47
C ILE A 209 16.93 13.14 -15.30
#